data_95d71830707d68ace8cea559f929e6c0
#
_entry.id   95d71830707d68ace8cea559f929e6c0
#
_cell.length_a   1.000
_cell.length_b   1.000
_cell.length_c   1.000
_cell.angle_alpha   90.00
_cell.angle_beta   90.00
_cell.angle_gamma   90.00
#
_symmetry.space_group_name_H-M   'P 1'
#
loop_
_entity.id
_entity.type
_entity.pdbx_description
1 polymer ?
#
loop_
_entity_poly.entity_id
_entity_poly.type
_entity_poly.pdbx_seq_one_letter_code
_entity_poly.pdbx_strand_id
1 'polypeptide(L)'
;MTTTTGVNVTPPATTTSTDTGVPDFTSNFNTFLTLLTTQLQNQDPLSPVDTSQFTQQLVGFSEVEQQINTNKNLQQLIQMQTSNEAIAAAPLVGQTIQYSDATAPLSGGAAGFSYSLPSNAASADLLVEDSSGNVVYSTSGNINAGNHDFVWDGKTSAGVQMPDGGQYTLQVVAKDASNNPITTTVTSYGVVNGVSVDSSGANLNLSGVSVPLSELLAINPTINTSL
;
A
#
# COMPACT_ATOMS: atom_id res chain seq x y z
N MET A 1 -10.83 -4.91 -47.67
CA MET A 1 -11.53 -3.95 -46.80
C MET A 1 -11.06 -4.24 -45.36
N THR A 2 -10.12 -3.48 -44.87
CA THR A 2 -9.56 -3.62 -43.51
C THR A 2 -10.35 -2.70 -42.59
N THR A 3 -11.08 -3.26 -41.63
CA THR A 3 -11.81 -2.53 -40.60
C THR A 3 -10.87 -2.22 -39.46
N THR A 4 -10.53 -0.95 -39.31
CA THR A 4 -9.76 -0.42 -38.16
C THR A 4 -10.71 -0.29 -36.97
N THR A 5 -10.52 -1.13 -35.96
CA THR A 5 -11.26 -1.01 -34.69
C THR A 5 -10.63 0.14 -33.87
N GLY A 6 -11.34 1.27 -33.78
CA GLY A 6 -10.92 2.40 -32.99
C GLY A 6 -10.99 2.08 -31.48
N VAL A 7 -9.87 2.19 -30.79
CA VAL A 7 -9.80 2.15 -29.33
C VAL A 7 -10.37 3.44 -28.78
N ASN A 8 -11.55 3.36 -28.16
CA ASN A 8 -12.17 4.49 -27.48
C ASN A 8 -11.51 4.65 -26.10
N VAL A 9 -10.56 5.56 -26.00
CA VAL A 9 -9.92 5.92 -24.72
C VAL A 9 -10.84 6.92 -24.01
N THR A 10 -11.59 6.44 -23.04
CA THR A 10 -12.35 7.30 -22.12
C THR A 10 -11.34 8.00 -21.20
N PRO A 11 -11.27 9.36 -21.17
CA PRO A 11 -10.39 10.05 -20.23
C PRO A 11 -10.87 9.78 -18.80
N PRO A 12 -9.94 9.67 -17.83
CA PRO A 12 -10.30 9.49 -16.43
C PRO A 12 -11.14 10.68 -15.97
N ALA A 13 -12.23 10.38 -15.24
CA ALA A 13 -13.07 11.39 -14.63
C ALA A 13 -12.20 12.27 -13.72
N THR A 14 -12.17 13.57 -14.00
CA THR A 14 -11.54 14.56 -13.15
C THR A 14 -12.32 14.57 -11.84
N THR A 15 -11.78 13.95 -10.80
CA THR A 15 -12.27 14.15 -9.44
C THR A 15 -12.03 15.59 -9.09
N THR A 16 -13.10 16.37 -9.06
CA THR A 16 -13.11 17.72 -8.51
C THR A 16 -12.70 17.59 -7.04
N SER A 17 -11.46 17.98 -6.72
CA SER A 17 -11.03 18.16 -5.34
C SER A 17 -12.01 19.17 -4.75
N THR A 18 -12.84 18.76 -3.81
CA THR A 18 -13.52 19.66 -2.91
C THR A 18 -12.41 20.34 -2.12
N ASP A 19 -12.02 21.53 -2.58
CA ASP A 19 -11.25 22.49 -1.80
C ASP A 19 -12.10 22.73 -0.54
N THR A 20 -11.75 22.04 0.55
CA THR A 20 -12.33 22.28 1.87
C THR A 20 -11.84 23.66 2.25
N GLY A 21 -12.70 24.65 1.95
CA GLY A 21 -12.43 26.08 2.01
C GLY A 21 -11.79 26.47 3.33
N VAL A 22 -10.48 26.58 3.32
CA VAL A 22 -9.77 27.40 4.28
C VAL A 22 -10.25 28.82 4.03
N PRO A 23 -10.91 29.50 4.98
CA PRO A 23 -11.34 30.88 4.78
C PRO A 23 -10.11 31.67 4.34
N ASP A 24 -10.23 32.32 3.19
CA ASP A 24 -9.14 33.13 2.66
C ASP A 24 -8.84 34.25 3.67
N PHE A 25 -7.77 34.06 4.44
CA PHE A 25 -7.32 35.00 5.46
C PHE A 25 -7.13 36.38 4.86
N THR A 26 -6.65 36.46 3.63
CA THR A 26 -6.48 37.72 2.90
C THR A 26 -7.79 38.46 2.74
N SER A 27 -8.88 37.74 2.48
CA SER A 27 -10.23 38.31 2.39
C SER A 27 -10.74 38.82 3.75
N ASN A 28 -10.53 37.99 4.79
CA ASN A 28 -10.92 38.34 6.16
C ASN A 28 -10.10 39.52 6.70
N PHE A 29 -8.80 39.58 6.41
CA PHE A 29 -7.89 40.68 6.78
C PHE A 29 -8.25 41.96 6.06
N ASN A 30 -8.53 41.93 4.76
CA ASN A 30 -8.99 43.11 4.02
C ASN A 30 -10.35 43.64 4.51
N THR A 31 -11.28 42.75 4.86
CA THR A 31 -12.55 43.08 5.47
C THR A 31 -12.35 43.76 6.82
N PHE A 32 -11.44 43.23 7.65
CA PHE A 32 -11.06 43.81 8.93
C PHE A 32 -10.45 45.21 8.76
N LEU A 33 -9.49 45.41 7.85
CA LEU A 33 -8.89 46.72 7.60
C LEU A 33 -9.94 47.75 7.13
N THR A 34 -10.86 47.31 6.31
CA THR A 34 -11.97 48.18 5.83
C THR A 34 -12.88 48.60 6.99
N LEU A 35 -13.25 47.67 7.87
CA LEU A 35 -14.06 47.93 9.06
C LEU A 35 -13.32 48.85 10.04
N LEU A 36 -12.03 48.60 10.29
CA LEU A 36 -11.19 49.40 11.17
C LEU A 36 -11.06 50.82 10.64
N THR A 37 -10.81 50.99 9.36
CA THR A 37 -10.66 52.30 8.72
C THR A 37 -11.99 53.07 8.78
N THR A 38 -13.13 52.39 8.56
CA THR A 38 -14.45 52.99 8.64
C THR A 38 -14.81 53.43 10.07
N GLN A 39 -14.42 52.61 11.08
CA GLN A 39 -14.63 52.94 12.48
C GLN A 39 -13.75 54.10 12.92
N LEU A 40 -12.47 54.17 12.51
CA LEU A 40 -11.56 55.29 12.79
C LEU A 40 -12.06 56.60 12.21
N GLN A 41 -12.74 56.59 11.04
CA GLN A 41 -13.32 57.77 10.40
C GLN A 41 -14.58 58.28 11.10
N ASN A 42 -15.29 57.41 11.83
CA ASN A 42 -16.57 57.73 12.48
C ASN A 42 -16.52 57.72 14.01
N GLN A 43 -15.32 57.65 14.63
CA GLN A 43 -15.15 57.59 16.09
C GLN A 43 -15.36 58.95 16.77
N ASP A 44 -16.16 58.96 17.84
CA ASP A 44 -16.21 60.03 18.81
C ASP A 44 -14.95 59.97 19.71
N PRO A 45 -14.18 61.01 19.87
CA PRO A 45 -12.89 61.01 20.60
C PRO A 45 -13.03 60.69 22.10
N LEU A 46 -14.25 60.56 22.65
CA LEU A 46 -14.48 60.32 24.08
C LEU A 46 -14.69 58.82 24.44
N SER A 47 -14.79 57.90 23.47
CA SER A 47 -15.01 56.45 23.73
C SER A 47 -14.29 55.59 22.73
N PRO A 48 -12.97 55.37 22.90
CA PRO A 48 -12.18 54.50 21.99
C PRO A 48 -12.60 53.05 22.18
N VAL A 49 -12.85 52.33 21.07
CA VAL A 49 -13.13 50.90 21.08
C VAL A 49 -11.85 50.13 21.31
N ASP A 50 -11.86 49.12 22.22
CA ASP A 50 -10.71 48.25 22.48
C ASP A 50 -10.48 47.31 21.29
N THR A 51 -9.51 47.64 20.44
CA THR A 51 -9.08 46.84 19.27
C THR A 51 -8.19 45.64 19.65
N SER A 52 -7.82 45.50 20.93
CA SER A 52 -6.89 44.48 21.39
C SER A 52 -7.43 43.04 21.25
N GLN A 53 -8.74 42.86 21.51
CA GLN A 53 -9.42 41.57 21.34
C GLN A 53 -9.43 41.10 19.89
N PHE A 54 -9.68 42.02 18.95
CA PHE A 54 -9.66 41.68 17.52
C PHE A 54 -8.25 41.36 17.01
N THR A 55 -7.26 42.09 17.52
CA THR A 55 -5.84 41.80 17.18
C THR A 55 -5.44 40.43 17.70
N GLN A 56 -5.84 40.04 18.90
CA GLN A 56 -5.58 38.70 19.45
C GLN A 56 -6.26 37.59 18.61
N GLN A 57 -7.49 37.80 18.15
CA GLN A 57 -8.16 36.86 17.25
C GLN A 57 -7.42 36.72 15.91
N LEU A 58 -6.93 37.82 15.33
CA LEU A 58 -6.16 37.81 14.09
C LEU A 58 -4.83 37.06 14.25
N VAL A 59 -4.15 37.24 15.38
CA VAL A 59 -2.93 36.46 15.71
C VAL A 59 -3.27 34.99 15.79
N GLY A 60 -4.35 34.60 16.49
CA GLY A 60 -4.80 33.22 16.57
C GLY A 60 -5.14 32.62 15.19
N PHE A 61 -5.79 33.37 14.29
CA PHE A 61 -6.03 32.92 12.92
C PHE A 61 -4.74 32.78 12.13
N SER A 62 -3.77 33.67 12.27
CA SER A 62 -2.46 33.59 11.62
C SER A 62 -1.67 32.36 12.07
N GLU A 63 -1.77 32.00 13.35
CA GLU A 63 -1.15 30.77 13.89
C GLU A 63 -1.78 29.53 13.26
N VAL A 64 -3.10 29.48 13.15
CA VAL A 64 -3.82 28.37 12.50
C VAL A 64 -3.46 28.27 11.03
N GLU A 65 -3.42 29.40 10.31
CA GLU A 65 -3.00 29.43 8.91
C GLU A 65 -1.57 28.92 8.72
N GLN A 66 -0.63 29.36 9.60
CA GLN A 66 0.73 28.87 9.60
C GLN A 66 0.78 27.34 9.83
N GLN A 67 -0.05 26.82 10.75
CA GLN A 67 -0.16 25.38 11.00
C GLN A 67 -0.69 24.63 9.77
N ILE A 68 -1.71 25.17 9.10
CA ILE A 68 -2.26 24.59 7.87
C ILE A 68 -1.21 24.58 6.76
N ASN A 69 -0.49 25.69 6.58
CA ASN A 69 0.59 25.77 5.58
C ASN A 69 1.73 24.81 5.88
N THR A 70 2.09 24.66 7.16
CA THR A 70 3.08 23.67 7.59
C THR A 70 2.61 22.26 7.26
N ASN A 71 1.36 21.91 7.54
CA ASN A 71 0.79 20.60 7.21
C ASN A 71 0.76 20.36 5.70
N LYS A 72 0.39 21.36 4.89
CA LYS A 72 0.45 21.27 3.42
C LYS A 72 1.87 21.00 2.92
N ASN A 73 2.86 21.71 3.46
CA ASN A 73 4.26 21.50 3.10
C ASN A 73 4.74 20.09 3.46
N LEU A 74 4.34 19.57 4.65
CA LEU A 74 4.64 18.19 5.06
C LEU A 74 3.99 17.17 4.11
N GLN A 75 2.75 17.39 3.70
CA GLN A 75 2.08 16.53 2.71
C GLN A 75 2.81 16.54 1.36
N GLN A 76 3.28 17.71 0.90
CA GLN A 76 4.07 17.81 -0.33
C GLN A 76 5.40 17.06 -0.20
N LEU A 77 6.09 17.15 0.94
CA LEU A 77 7.31 16.39 1.20
C LEU A 77 7.06 14.89 1.17
N ILE A 78 5.96 14.41 1.77
CA ILE A 78 5.56 13.00 1.72
C ILE A 78 5.31 12.57 0.27
N GLN A 79 4.58 13.35 -0.53
CA GLN A 79 4.35 13.04 -1.94
C GLN A 79 5.64 12.97 -2.77
N MET A 80 6.57 13.90 -2.53
CA MET A 80 7.89 13.86 -3.18
C MET A 80 8.67 12.60 -2.77
N GLN A 81 8.67 12.23 -1.48
CA GLN A 81 9.32 11.02 -0.99
C GLN A 81 8.73 9.77 -1.65
N THR A 82 7.40 9.66 -1.68
CA THR A 82 6.72 8.52 -2.29
C THR A 82 7.01 8.42 -3.80
N SER A 83 7.10 9.57 -4.49
CA SER A 83 7.50 9.60 -5.90
C SER A 83 8.93 9.12 -6.11
N ASN A 84 9.85 9.49 -5.22
CA ASN A 84 11.25 9.02 -5.26
C ASN A 84 11.33 7.51 -5.01
N GLU A 85 10.54 6.97 -4.10
CA GLU A 85 10.44 5.52 -3.86
C GLU A 85 9.95 4.77 -5.09
N ALA A 86 8.93 5.30 -5.77
CA ALA A 86 8.44 4.69 -7.01
C ALA A 86 9.48 4.69 -8.13
N ILE A 87 10.25 5.76 -8.27
CA ILE A 87 11.36 5.83 -9.23
C ILE A 87 12.45 4.83 -8.87
N ALA A 88 12.80 4.70 -7.58
CA ALA A 88 13.78 3.73 -7.10
C ALA A 88 13.31 2.28 -7.29
N ALA A 89 11.99 2.03 -7.25
CA ALA A 89 11.40 0.72 -7.48
C ALA A 89 11.22 0.38 -8.97
N ALA A 90 11.31 1.34 -9.89
CA ALA A 90 11.10 1.10 -11.32
C ALA A 90 12.02 0.01 -11.93
N PRO A 91 13.31 -0.14 -11.53
CA PRO A 91 14.17 -1.23 -12.01
C PRO A 91 13.71 -2.63 -11.58
N LEU A 92 12.80 -2.76 -10.62
CA LEU A 92 12.27 -4.04 -10.16
C LEU A 92 11.24 -4.61 -11.15
N VAL A 93 10.69 -3.81 -12.04
CA VAL A 93 9.73 -4.29 -13.06
C VAL A 93 10.39 -5.35 -13.94
N GLY A 94 9.77 -6.51 -14.05
CA GLY A 94 10.29 -7.69 -14.75
C GLY A 94 11.18 -8.58 -13.88
N GLN A 95 11.52 -8.17 -12.67
CA GLN A 95 12.31 -8.98 -11.73
C GLN A 95 11.41 -9.90 -10.89
N THR A 96 11.92 -11.06 -10.52
CA THR A 96 11.29 -11.91 -9.51
C THR A 96 11.71 -11.39 -8.13
N ILE A 97 10.75 -11.22 -7.26
CA ILE A 97 10.99 -10.77 -5.88
C ILE A 97 10.48 -11.80 -4.87
N GLN A 98 11.07 -11.77 -3.67
CA GLN A 98 10.54 -12.41 -2.47
C GLN A 98 10.03 -11.32 -1.54
N TYR A 99 8.87 -11.53 -0.94
CA TYR A 99 8.22 -10.55 -0.07
C TYR A 99 7.53 -11.21 1.13
N SER A 100 7.28 -10.40 2.16
CA SER A 100 6.76 -10.83 3.46
C SER A 100 5.23 -10.90 3.46
N ASP A 101 4.66 -11.79 2.65
CA ASP A 101 3.24 -12.13 2.62
C ASP A 101 3.10 -13.62 2.28
N ALA A 102 2.04 -14.24 2.79
CA ALA A 102 1.71 -15.64 2.49
C ALA A 102 0.92 -15.80 1.19
N THR A 103 0.54 -14.69 0.53
CA THR A 103 -0.27 -14.67 -0.70
C THR A 103 0.60 -14.47 -1.92
N ALA A 104 0.54 -15.38 -2.87
CA ALA A 104 1.22 -15.30 -4.16
C ALA A 104 0.23 -15.28 -5.34
N PRO A 105 0.55 -14.57 -6.44
CA PRO A 105 -0.20 -14.70 -7.68
C PRO A 105 0.15 -16.02 -8.38
N LEU A 106 -0.85 -16.67 -8.99
CA LEU A 106 -0.59 -17.75 -9.94
C LEU A 106 -0.15 -17.11 -11.27
N SER A 107 1.05 -17.43 -11.72
CA SER A 107 1.63 -16.88 -12.94
C SER A 107 2.36 -17.98 -13.72
N GLY A 108 2.01 -18.14 -15.01
CA GLY A 108 2.58 -19.20 -15.83
C GLY A 108 2.26 -20.61 -15.30
N GLY A 109 1.09 -20.76 -14.65
CA GLY A 109 0.65 -22.02 -14.09
C GLY A 109 1.32 -22.42 -12.77
N ALA A 110 2.08 -21.54 -12.11
CA ALA A 110 2.73 -21.81 -10.84
C ALA A 110 2.65 -20.65 -9.85
N ALA A 111 2.66 -20.95 -8.54
CA ALA A 111 2.81 -19.98 -7.47
C ALA A 111 3.94 -20.43 -6.53
N GLY A 112 4.83 -19.49 -6.19
CA GLY A 112 6.01 -19.75 -5.39
C GLY A 112 5.89 -19.23 -3.96
N PHE A 113 6.31 -20.03 -3.00
CA PHE A 113 6.30 -19.73 -1.58
C PHE A 113 7.60 -20.20 -0.91
N SER A 114 7.91 -19.65 0.24
CA SER A 114 8.89 -20.20 1.16
C SER A 114 8.32 -20.17 2.57
N TYR A 115 8.54 -21.20 3.36
CA TYR A 115 8.15 -21.23 4.75
C TYR A 115 9.35 -21.57 5.65
N SER A 116 9.31 -21.05 6.87
CA SER A 116 10.38 -21.25 7.85
C SER A 116 9.84 -21.96 9.09
N LEU A 117 10.57 -23.02 9.51
CA LEU A 117 10.34 -23.73 10.76
C LEU A 117 11.45 -23.38 11.76
N PRO A 118 11.12 -22.83 12.93
CA PRO A 118 12.12 -22.48 13.95
C PRO A 118 12.74 -23.72 14.62
N SER A 119 12.09 -24.88 14.53
CA SER A 119 12.52 -26.16 15.06
C SER A 119 12.00 -27.30 14.21
N ASN A 120 12.55 -28.52 14.38
CA ASN A 120 12.02 -29.69 13.70
C ASN A 120 10.57 -29.95 14.13
N ALA A 121 9.71 -30.20 13.16
CA ALA A 121 8.31 -30.61 13.35
C ALA A 121 8.17 -32.13 13.33
N ALA A 122 7.08 -32.66 13.89
CA ALA A 122 6.65 -34.03 13.71
C ALA A 122 5.73 -34.16 12.47
N SER A 123 5.00 -33.08 12.13
CA SER A 123 4.25 -32.94 10.89
C SER A 123 4.25 -31.50 10.42
N ALA A 124 4.16 -31.31 9.10
CA ALA A 124 3.96 -30.00 8.47
C ALA A 124 3.02 -30.24 7.27
N ASP A 125 1.81 -29.70 7.34
CA ASP A 125 0.84 -29.73 6.25
C ASP A 125 0.82 -28.36 5.56
N LEU A 126 0.99 -28.35 4.25
CA LEU A 126 0.94 -27.19 3.39
C LEU A 126 -0.45 -27.15 2.74
N LEU A 127 -1.21 -26.11 3.01
CA LEU A 127 -2.55 -25.89 2.49
C LEU A 127 -2.52 -24.65 1.60
N VAL A 128 -2.92 -24.80 0.33
CA VAL A 128 -3.09 -23.66 -0.58
C VAL A 128 -4.56 -23.29 -0.60
N GLU A 129 -4.86 -22.05 -0.29
CA GLU A 129 -6.21 -21.50 -0.21
C GLU A 129 -6.46 -20.50 -1.34
N ASP A 130 -7.67 -20.48 -1.86
CA ASP A 130 -8.13 -19.46 -2.80
C ASP A 130 -8.47 -18.14 -2.08
N SER A 131 -8.81 -17.10 -2.83
CA SER A 131 -9.20 -15.79 -2.29
C SER A 131 -10.47 -15.80 -1.42
N SER A 132 -11.21 -16.92 -1.41
CA SER A 132 -12.40 -17.15 -0.57
C SER A 132 -12.07 -17.91 0.72
N GLY A 133 -10.80 -18.33 0.90
CA GLY A 133 -10.35 -19.14 2.03
C GLY A 133 -10.66 -20.64 1.89
N ASN A 134 -10.98 -21.11 0.68
CA ASN A 134 -11.18 -22.55 0.46
C ASN A 134 -9.85 -23.21 0.16
N VAL A 135 -9.55 -24.33 0.83
CA VAL A 135 -8.38 -25.14 0.51
C VAL A 135 -8.56 -25.79 -0.86
N VAL A 136 -7.74 -25.41 -1.82
CA VAL A 136 -7.75 -25.95 -3.20
C VAL A 136 -6.72 -27.06 -3.39
N TYR A 137 -5.62 -27.03 -2.61
CA TYR A 137 -4.57 -28.03 -2.65
C TYR A 137 -3.97 -28.26 -1.27
N SER A 138 -3.52 -29.51 -1.01
CA SER A 138 -2.84 -29.85 0.24
C SER A 138 -1.75 -30.90 -0.02
N THR A 139 -0.63 -30.75 0.69
CA THR A 139 0.50 -31.70 0.65
C THR A 139 1.27 -31.66 1.96
N SER A 140 2.09 -32.68 2.22
CA SER A 140 3.03 -32.65 3.34
C SER A 140 4.26 -31.84 2.97
N GLY A 141 4.71 -30.99 3.90
CA GLY A 141 5.93 -30.18 3.78
C GLY A 141 7.13 -30.84 4.42
N ASN A 142 8.31 -30.21 4.26
CA ASN A 142 9.52 -30.59 4.99
C ASN A 142 9.36 -30.25 6.48
N ILE A 143 9.80 -31.17 7.34
CA ILE A 143 9.64 -31.07 8.80
C ILE A 143 10.92 -30.64 9.53
N ASN A 144 12.04 -30.45 8.83
CA ASN A 144 13.30 -30.00 9.43
C ASN A 144 13.24 -28.49 9.77
N ALA A 145 13.98 -28.08 10.77
CA ALA A 145 14.19 -26.66 11.05
C ALA A 145 14.89 -25.96 9.87
N GLY A 146 14.51 -24.72 9.60
CA GLY A 146 15.08 -23.89 8.53
C GLY A 146 14.05 -23.42 7.51
N ASN A 147 14.54 -22.84 6.40
CA ASN A 147 13.73 -22.33 5.31
C ASN A 147 13.54 -23.41 4.24
N HIS A 148 12.32 -23.52 3.72
CA HIS A 148 11.92 -24.49 2.72
C HIS A 148 11.11 -23.79 1.63
N ASP A 149 11.56 -23.95 0.38
CA ASP A 149 10.83 -23.44 -0.76
C ASP A 149 9.74 -24.43 -1.18
N PHE A 150 8.60 -23.91 -1.56
CA PHE A 150 7.47 -24.65 -2.07
C PHE A 150 6.92 -23.97 -3.32
N VAL A 151 6.89 -24.70 -4.43
CA VAL A 151 6.27 -24.23 -5.67
C VAL A 151 5.04 -25.10 -5.95
N TRP A 152 3.88 -24.46 -5.96
CA TRP A 152 2.62 -25.09 -6.33
C TRP A 152 2.42 -25.00 -7.84
N ASP A 153 2.07 -26.10 -8.49
CA ASP A 153 1.86 -26.21 -9.94
C ASP A 153 0.50 -25.66 -10.42
N GLY A 154 -0.21 -24.95 -9.56
CA GLY A 154 -1.50 -24.32 -9.88
C GLY A 154 -2.66 -25.32 -10.02
N LYS A 155 -2.48 -26.60 -9.65
CA LYS A 155 -3.55 -27.59 -9.74
C LYS A 155 -4.20 -27.85 -8.40
N THR A 156 -5.51 -28.03 -8.41
CA THR A 156 -6.24 -28.51 -7.23
C THR A 156 -5.86 -29.95 -6.90
N SER A 157 -6.23 -30.43 -5.72
CA SER A 157 -6.07 -31.85 -5.32
C SER A 157 -6.81 -32.82 -6.26
N ALA A 158 -7.78 -32.34 -7.02
CA ALA A 158 -8.47 -33.11 -8.08
C ALA A 158 -7.80 -33.01 -9.46
N GLY A 159 -6.65 -32.32 -9.57
CA GLY A 159 -5.88 -32.16 -10.83
C GLY A 159 -6.42 -31.07 -11.78
N VAL A 160 -7.36 -30.24 -11.34
CA VAL A 160 -7.91 -29.15 -12.14
C VAL A 160 -6.97 -27.94 -12.09
N GLN A 161 -6.55 -27.45 -13.26
CA GLN A 161 -5.71 -26.26 -13.36
C GLN A 161 -6.50 -25.00 -12.98
N MET A 162 -5.96 -24.24 -12.06
CA MET A 162 -6.51 -22.94 -11.65
C MET A 162 -6.06 -21.83 -12.62
N PRO A 163 -6.86 -20.76 -12.77
CA PRO A 163 -6.56 -19.70 -13.72
C PRO A 163 -5.40 -18.83 -13.26
N ASP A 164 -4.54 -18.42 -14.21
CA ASP A 164 -3.49 -17.43 -13.99
C ASP A 164 -4.10 -16.07 -13.56
N GLY A 165 -3.36 -15.32 -12.74
CA GLY A 165 -3.80 -14.06 -12.16
C GLY A 165 -4.67 -14.21 -10.91
N GLY A 166 -5.03 -15.44 -10.53
CA GLY A 166 -5.63 -15.73 -9.22
C GLY A 166 -4.64 -15.53 -8.08
N GLN A 167 -5.15 -15.16 -6.90
CA GLN A 167 -4.37 -15.02 -5.67
C GLN A 167 -4.57 -16.24 -4.80
N TYR A 168 -3.47 -16.80 -4.30
CA TYR A 168 -3.48 -18.01 -3.48
C TYR A 168 -2.60 -17.80 -2.26
N THR A 169 -3.10 -18.23 -1.11
CA THR A 169 -2.41 -18.08 0.18
C THR A 169 -1.91 -19.45 0.65
N LEU A 170 -0.65 -19.51 1.05
CA LEU A 170 -0.09 -20.70 1.68
C LEU A 170 -0.28 -20.64 3.19
N GLN A 171 -1.03 -21.59 3.72
CA GLN A 171 -1.11 -21.86 5.15
C GLN A 171 -0.25 -23.07 5.49
N VAL A 172 0.61 -22.93 6.51
CA VAL A 172 1.47 -24.02 7.00
C VAL A 172 1.01 -24.43 8.40
N VAL A 173 0.56 -25.66 8.55
CA VAL A 173 0.14 -26.23 9.82
C VAL A 173 1.22 -27.21 10.29
N ALA A 174 2.14 -26.71 11.13
CA ALA A 174 3.23 -27.53 11.68
C ALA A 174 2.98 -27.86 13.15
N LYS A 175 3.33 -29.08 13.56
CA LYS A 175 3.18 -29.59 14.93
C LYS A 175 4.44 -30.29 15.40
N ASP A 176 4.75 -30.17 16.69
CA ASP A 176 5.82 -30.89 17.36
C ASP A 176 5.41 -32.35 17.71
N ALA A 177 6.34 -33.11 18.28
CA ALA A 177 6.11 -34.48 18.71
C ALA A 177 5.06 -34.62 19.82
N SER A 178 4.74 -33.54 20.53
CA SER A 178 3.69 -33.47 21.54
C SER A 178 2.36 -32.93 20.99
N ASN A 179 2.25 -32.81 19.65
CA ASN A 179 1.09 -32.27 18.92
C ASN A 179 0.79 -30.77 19.20
N ASN A 180 1.77 -30.02 19.75
CA ASN A 180 1.62 -28.57 19.89
C ASN A 180 1.90 -27.86 18.56
N PRO A 181 1.19 -26.76 18.25
CA PRO A 181 1.45 -26.00 17.04
C PRO A 181 2.83 -25.31 17.08
N ILE A 182 3.53 -25.35 15.96
CA ILE A 182 4.77 -24.62 15.72
C ILE A 182 4.42 -23.37 14.88
N THR A 183 4.77 -22.18 15.37
CA THR A 183 4.57 -20.94 14.61
C THR A 183 5.53 -20.93 13.41
N THR A 184 4.98 -20.73 12.23
CA THR A 184 5.71 -20.68 10.97
C THR A 184 5.67 -19.28 10.38
N THR A 185 6.71 -18.91 9.62
CA THR A 185 6.69 -17.70 8.80
C THR A 185 6.60 -18.13 7.34
N VAL A 186 5.71 -17.49 6.59
CA VAL A 186 5.56 -17.72 5.15
C VAL A 186 5.93 -16.46 4.40
N THR A 187 6.61 -16.62 3.30
CA THR A 187 6.94 -15.56 2.33
C THR A 187 6.58 -16.06 0.93
N SER A 188 6.34 -15.13 0.01
CA SER A 188 5.92 -15.47 -1.33
C SER A 188 6.87 -14.91 -2.39
N TYR A 189 6.81 -15.50 -3.58
CA TYR A 189 7.56 -15.07 -4.74
C TYR A 189 6.61 -14.58 -5.82
N GLY A 190 7.05 -13.58 -6.59
CA GLY A 190 6.30 -13.13 -7.75
C GLY A 190 7.11 -12.22 -8.66
N VAL A 191 6.68 -12.11 -9.92
CA VAL A 191 7.29 -11.20 -10.89
C VAL A 191 6.59 -9.84 -10.79
N VAL A 192 7.38 -8.79 -10.66
CA VAL A 192 6.87 -7.41 -10.63
C VAL A 192 6.43 -6.99 -12.03
N ASN A 193 5.15 -6.68 -12.20
CA ASN A 193 4.58 -6.22 -13.47
C ASN A 193 4.50 -4.70 -13.58
N GLY A 194 4.59 -4.00 -12.46
CA GLY A 194 4.52 -2.54 -12.40
C GLY A 194 4.72 -2.01 -11.00
N VAL A 195 4.84 -0.69 -10.90
CA VAL A 195 4.92 0.05 -9.63
C VAL A 195 3.76 1.03 -9.58
N SER A 196 3.09 1.12 -8.46
CA SER A 196 2.05 2.11 -8.17
C SER A 196 2.38 2.87 -6.89
N VAL A 197 1.70 4.00 -6.70
CA VAL A 197 1.89 4.87 -5.53
C VAL A 197 0.52 5.15 -4.93
N ASP A 198 0.41 5.01 -3.62
CA ASP A 198 -0.76 5.42 -2.87
C ASP A 198 -0.37 6.23 -1.61
N SER A 199 -1.32 6.46 -0.71
CA SER A 199 -1.09 7.24 0.53
C SER A 199 -0.14 6.55 1.52
N SER A 200 0.12 5.25 1.38
CA SER A 200 1.00 4.45 2.24
C SER A 200 2.41 4.29 1.69
N GLY A 201 2.64 4.65 0.42
CA GLY A 201 3.96 4.58 -0.21
C GLY A 201 3.96 3.96 -1.60
N ALA A 202 5.12 3.48 -2.03
CA ALA A 202 5.28 2.77 -3.29
C ALA A 202 4.90 1.30 -3.12
N ASN A 203 4.13 0.77 -4.06
CA ASN A 203 3.68 -0.62 -4.10
C ASN A 203 4.17 -1.29 -5.38
N LEU A 204 4.59 -2.53 -5.25
CA LEU A 204 4.94 -3.42 -6.34
C LEU A 204 3.71 -4.23 -6.75
N ASN A 205 3.34 -4.19 -8.02
CA ASN A 205 2.18 -4.90 -8.54
C ASN A 205 2.64 -6.23 -9.18
N LEU A 206 2.06 -7.34 -8.73
CA LEU A 206 2.41 -8.70 -9.14
C LEU A 206 1.14 -9.45 -9.57
N SER A 207 0.72 -9.34 -10.81
CA SER A 207 -0.43 -10.11 -11.38
C SER A 207 -1.66 -10.19 -10.45
N GLY A 208 -2.07 -9.03 -9.89
CA GLY A 208 -3.24 -8.94 -9.00
C GLY A 208 -2.91 -8.87 -7.50
N VAL A 209 -1.69 -9.14 -7.08
CA VAL A 209 -1.20 -8.88 -5.72
C VAL A 209 -0.47 -7.54 -5.70
N SER A 210 -0.76 -6.70 -4.71
CA SER A 210 -0.07 -5.43 -4.47
C SER A 210 0.74 -5.55 -3.19
N VAL A 211 2.06 -5.39 -3.29
CA VAL A 211 3.02 -5.57 -2.20
C VAL A 211 3.69 -4.24 -1.91
N PRO A 212 3.59 -3.70 -0.69
CA PRO A 212 4.34 -2.53 -0.28
C PRO A 212 5.85 -2.74 -0.48
N LEU A 213 6.56 -1.70 -0.96
CA LEU A 213 8.01 -1.79 -1.15
C LEU A 213 8.74 -2.14 0.16
N SER A 214 8.18 -1.78 1.30
CA SER A 214 8.72 -2.11 2.64
C SER A 214 8.70 -3.61 2.98
N GLU A 215 7.90 -4.41 2.27
CA GLU A 215 7.79 -5.87 2.46
C GLU A 215 8.71 -6.66 1.52
N LEU A 216 9.47 -5.98 0.68
CA LEU A 216 10.46 -6.59 -0.19
C LEU A 216 11.60 -7.19 0.64
N LEU A 217 11.85 -8.49 0.49
CA LEU A 217 12.90 -9.22 1.20
C LEU A 217 14.13 -9.49 0.31
N ALA A 218 13.89 -9.89 -0.94
CA ALA A 218 14.97 -10.21 -1.87
C ALA A 218 14.56 -9.95 -3.33
N ILE A 219 15.56 -9.70 -4.18
CA ILE A 219 15.43 -9.53 -5.63
C ILE A 219 16.16 -10.70 -6.28
N ASN A 220 15.52 -11.33 -7.27
CA ASN A 220 16.02 -12.51 -7.97
C ASN A 220 16.53 -13.62 -7.02
N PRO A 221 15.72 -14.04 -6.04
CA PRO A 221 16.10 -15.08 -5.13
C PRO A 221 16.31 -16.40 -5.89
N THR A 222 17.27 -17.20 -5.43
CA THR A 222 17.41 -18.57 -5.92
C THR A 222 16.34 -19.43 -5.25
N ILE A 223 15.36 -19.89 -6.02
CA ILE A 223 14.31 -20.78 -5.54
C ILE A 223 14.84 -22.22 -5.64
N ASN A 224 15.03 -22.87 -4.51
CA ASN A 224 15.47 -24.26 -4.43
C ASN A 224 14.25 -25.20 -4.50
N THR A 225 13.82 -25.54 -5.69
CA THR A 225 12.78 -26.56 -5.89
C THR A 225 13.43 -27.95 -5.74
N SER A 226 13.65 -28.40 -4.52
CA SER A 226 13.87 -29.85 -4.28
C SER A 226 12.48 -30.49 -4.26
N LEU A 227 12.10 -31.10 -5.40
CA LEU A 227 11.02 -32.07 -5.50
C LEU A 227 11.39 -33.36 -4.79
#